data_2e897db0469687f705b5f825b8baa418
#
_entry.id   2e897db0469687f705b5f825b8baa418
#
_cell.length_a   1.000
_cell.length_b   1.000
_cell.length_c   1.000
_cell.angle_alpha   90.00
_cell.angle_beta   90.00
_cell.angle_gamma   90.00
#
_symmetry.space_group_name_H-M   'P 1'
#
loop_
_entity.id
_entity.type
_entity.pdbx_description
1 polymer ?
#
loop_
_entity_poly.entity_id
_entity_poly.type
_entity_poly.pdbx_seq_one_letter_code
_entity_poly.pdbx_strand_id
1 'polypeptide(L)'
;RAYAQPNENLVRREYGDPSQDNMALYYNGEAPVFKQFSIYSFGGVNRRQGDSYAWTRFKDDDRNIPSIYPNGFDPIISAKIHDVASTVGIRGEWKSWQLDLSNTYGINKFHFFVNNTLNTSFGLNSPTSFDAGGFQLGQNVVNFNASRLYKNIFEGLNIAFGAEYRNERYKVFEGEPSSWKNYDTTKPGGAQGFPGFSPANVLNRSRSNAGAYVDAEADISKSLLVNASLRFENY
;
A
#
# COMPACT_ATOMS: atom_id res chain seq x y z
N ARG A 1 13.73 -26.95 24.50
CA ARG A 1 12.51 -27.79 24.38
C ARG A 1 11.35 -26.92 24.83
N ALA A 2 10.47 -26.53 23.88
CA ALA A 2 9.21 -25.95 24.24
C ALA A 2 8.37 -27.03 24.92
N TYR A 3 7.97 -26.82 26.16
CA TYR A 3 7.03 -27.70 26.85
C TYR A 3 5.68 -27.54 26.16
N ALA A 4 5.14 -28.61 25.57
CA ALA A 4 3.79 -28.60 25.04
C ALA A 4 2.81 -28.33 26.19
N GLN A 5 1.95 -27.34 26.03
CA GLN A 5 0.91 -27.04 27.01
C GLN A 5 -0.22 -28.04 26.88
N PRO A 6 -0.86 -28.48 28.01
CA PRO A 6 -1.87 -29.53 27.99
C PRO A 6 -3.03 -29.33 27.02
N ASN A 7 -3.35 -28.08 26.65
CA ASN A 7 -4.46 -27.72 25.75
C ASN A 7 -3.99 -27.06 24.45
N GLU A 8 -2.72 -27.25 24.06
CA GLU A 8 -2.16 -26.61 22.86
C GLU A 8 -2.98 -26.87 21.59
N ASN A 9 -3.43 -28.11 21.41
CA ASN A 9 -4.25 -28.52 20.25
C ASN A 9 -5.65 -27.91 20.20
N LEU A 10 -6.13 -27.32 21.31
CA LEU A 10 -7.45 -26.67 21.37
C LEU A 10 -7.42 -25.21 20.89
N VAL A 11 -6.26 -24.57 20.97
CA VAL A 11 -6.10 -23.14 20.66
C VAL A 11 -5.19 -22.90 19.47
N ARG A 12 -4.11 -23.69 19.35
CA ARG A 12 -3.18 -23.54 18.24
C ARG A 12 -3.81 -23.95 16.92
N ARG A 13 -3.82 -23.02 15.98
CA ARG A 13 -4.44 -23.14 14.68
C ARG A 13 -3.39 -23.20 13.56
N GLU A 14 -3.39 -22.22 12.74
CA GLU A 14 -2.56 -22.12 11.56
C GLU A 14 -1.53 -21.01 11.72
N TYR A 15 -0.31 -21.28 11.25
CA TYR A 15 0.75 -20.28 11.13
C TYR A 15 1.21 -20.27 9.68
N GLY A 16 1.60 -19.10 9.20
CA GLY A 16 2.08 -18.92 7.85
C GLY A 16 1.11 -18.12 7.00
N ASP A 17 0.63 -18.68 5.93
CA ASP A 17 -0.19 -17.96 4.96
C ASP A 17 -1.53 -17.50 5.54
N PRO A 18 -1.88 -16.20 5.39
CA PRO A 18 -3.18 -15.71 5.79
C PRO A 18 -4.29 -16.25 4.89
N SER A 19 -5.49 -16.43 5.42
CA SER A 19 -6.69 -16.54 4.59
C SER A 19 -6.90 -15.22 3.84
N GLN A 20 -7.39 -15.27 2.60
CA GLN A 20 -7.53 -14.06 1.80
C GLN A 20 -8.74 -14.12 0.88
N ASP A 21 -9.59 -13.09 0.98
CA ASP A 21 -10.62 -12.76 0.01
C ASP A 21 -10.20 -11.53 -0.78
N ASN A 22 -10.28 -11.62 -2.12
CA ASN A 22 -9.84 -10.54 -3.01
C ASN A 22 -10.85 -10.32 -4.12
N MET A 23 -11.27 -9.06 -4.30
CA MET A 23 -12.13 -8.62 -5.38
C MET A 23 -11.49 -7.42 -6.07
N ALA A 24 -11.37 -7.49 -7.40
CA ALA A 24 -10.80 -6.43 -8.20
C ALA A 24 -11.63 -6.17 -9.45
N LEU A 25 -11.70 -4.90 -9.85
CA LEU A 25 -12.25 -4.45 -11.11
C LEU A 25 -11.25 -3.53 -11.80
N TYR A 26 -10.96 -3.81 -13.06
CA TYR A 26 -10.05 -3.00 -13.88
C TYR A 26 -10.75 -2.52 -15.13
N TYR A 27 -10.33 -1.36 -15.63
CA TYR A 27 -10.77 -0.82 -16.90
C TYR A 27 -9.57 -0.30 -17.69
N ASN A 28 -9.70 -0.27 -19.00
CA ASN A 28 -8.77 0.34 -19.95
C ASN A 28 -9.56 0.81 -21.15
N GLY A 29 -9.34 2.04 -21.58
CA GLY A 29 -10.01 2.62 -22.72
C GLY A 29 -9.17 3.70 -23.39
N GLU A 30 -9.32 3.82 -24.68
CA GLU A 30 -8.71 4.87 -25.50
C GLU A 30 -9.71 5.32 -26.58
N ALA A 31 -9.74 6.62 -26.84
CA ALA A 31 -10.58 7.18 -27.88
C ALA A 31 -9.83 8.30 -28.64
N PRO A 32 -9.89 8.33 -29.98
CA PRO A 32 -9.34 9.43 -30.75
C PRO A 32 -10.13 10.72 -30.48
N VAL A 33 -9.43 11.84 -30.30
CA VAL A 33 -10.04 13.17 -30.05
C VAL A 33 -9.80 14.10 -31.24
N PHE A 34 -8.60 14.04 -31.81
CA PHE A 34 -8.19 14.77 -33.00
C PHE A 34 -7.46 13.81 -33.94
N LYS A 35 -7.14 14.27 -35.18
CA LYS A 35 -6.49 13.41 -36.19
C LYS A 35 -5.21 12.69 -35.71
N GLN A 36 -4.52 13.27 -34.75
CA GLN A 36 -3.20 12.78 -34.30
C GLN A 36 -3.12 12.60 -32.80
N PHE A 37 -4.23 12.77 -32.05
CA PHE A 37 -4.28 12.65 -30.61
C PHE A 37 -5.40 11.75 -30.13
N SER A 38 -5.11 10.93 -29.12
CA SER A 38 -6.06 10.12 -28.39
C SER A 38 -6.05 10.49 -26.91
N ILE A 39 -7.23 10.46 -26.30
CA ILE A 39 -7.36 10.40 -24.83
C ILE A 39 -7.37 8.92 -24.44
N TYR A 40 -6.66 8.60 -23.40
CA TYR A 40 -6.67 7.27 -22.82
C TYR A 40 -6.93 7.33 -21.32
N SER A 41 -7.51 6.27 -20.78
CA SER A 41 -7.66 6.09 -19.33
C SER A 41 -7.61 4.61 -19.01
N PHE A 42 -6.91 4.29 -17.92
CA PHE A 42 -6.88 2.96 -17.34
C PHE A 42 -6.80 3.04 -15.83
N GLY A 43 -7.28 2.00 -15.17
CA GLY A 43 -7.26 1.98 -13.72
C GLY A 43 -8.01 0.81 -13.15
N GLY A 44 -8.21 0.86 -11.84
CA GLY A 44 -8.94 -0.17 -11.14
C GLY A 44 -9.12 0.11 -9.67
N VAL A 45 -9.97 -0.71 -9.09
CA VAL A 45 -10.22 -0.77 -7.65
C VAL A 45 -10.00 -2.20 -7.19
N ASN A 46 -9.41 -2.35 -6.01
CA ASN A 46 -9.21 -3.64 -5.37
C ASN A 46 -9.65 -3.53 -3.91
N ARG A 47 -10.37 -4.55 -3.46
CA ARG A 47 -10.67 -4.77 -2.06
C ARG A 47 -10.15 -6.14 -1.67
N ARG A 48 -9.30 -6.18 -0.66
CA ARG A 48 -8.73 -7.40 -0.10
C ARG A 48 -9.00 -7.42 1.40
N GLN A 49 -9.40 -8.57 1.89
CA GLN A 49 -9.49 -8.87 3.31
C GLN A 49 -8.69 -10.12 3.58
N GLY A 50 -7.88 -10.10 4.62
CA GLY A 50 -7.08 -11.26 5.02
C GLY A 50 -7.00 -11.36 6.53
N ASP A 51 -7.02 -12.60 7.03
CA ASP A 51 -6.93 -12.93 8.44
C ASP A 51 -5.66 -13.75 8.69
N SER A 52 -4.83 -13.28 9.62
CA SER A 52 -3.58 -13.93 10.03
C SER A 52 -3.61 -14.23 11.51
N TYR A 53 -3.26 -15.46 11.88
CA TYR A 53 -3.12 -15.83 13.29
C TYR A 53 -1.84 -15.24 13.86
N ALA A 54 -1.96 -14.57 15.02
CA ALA A 54 -0.84 -14.14 15.82
C ALA A 54 -0.41 -15.27 16.79
N TRP A 55 0.65 -15.02 17.55
CA TRP A 55 1.16 -16.00 18.50
C TRP A 55 0.13 -16.35 19.58
N THR A 56 -0.06 -17.64 19.85
CA THR A 56 -0.96 -18.19 20.89
C THR A 56 -0.71 -17.57 22.25
N ARG A 57 -1.79 -17.25 22.95
CA ARG A 57 -1.83 -16.92 24.38
C ARG A 57 -2.37 -18.13 25.12
N PHE A 58 -1.51 -18.80 25.90
CA PHE A 58 -1.92 -19.97 26.67
C PHE A 58 -2.77 -19.57 27.89
N LYS A 59 -3.46 -20.54 28.49
CA LYS A 59 -4.38 -20.29 29.61
C LYS A 59 -3.71 -19.60 30.81
N ASP A 60 -2.44 -19.90 31.07
CA ASP A 60 -1.66 -19.39 32.21
C ASP A 60 -0.76 -18.20 31.81
N ASP A 61 -0.93 -17.64 30.60
CA ASP A 61 -0.21 -16.46 30.14
C ASP A 61 -0.72 -15.20 30.84
N ASP A 62 0.14 -14.30 31.26
CA ASP A 62 -0.21 -13.02 31.86
C ASP A 62 -0.98 -12.09 30.91
N ARG A 63 -0.97 -12.41 29.61
CA ARG A 63 -1.72 -11.77 28.53
C ARG A 63 -3.07 -12.43 28.29
N ASN A 64 -3.52 -13.34 29.15
CA ASN A 64 -4.81 -13.98 29.10
C ASN A 64 -5.65 -13.63 30.34
N ILE A 65 -6.96 -13.76 30.19
CA ILE A 65 -7.94 -13.72 31.27
C ILE A 65 -8.73 -15.04 31.21
N PRO A 66 -8.44 -16.03 32.09
CA PRO A 66 -9.04 -17.36 32.01
C PRO A 66 -10.56 -17.39 32.07
N SER A 67 -11.21 -16.38 32.68
CA SER A 67 -12.67 -16.24 32.66
C SER A 67 -13.25 -15.90 31.29
N ILE A 68 -12.43 -15.32 30.37
CA ILE A 68 -12.83 -15.02 28.99
C ILE A 68 -12.35 -16.17 28.08
N TYR A 69 -11.09 -16.59 28.22
CA TYR A 69 -10.48 -17.66 27.43
C TYR A 69 -9.89 -18.76 28.32
N PRO A 70 -10.72 -19.72 28.80
CA PRO A 70 -10.28 -20.75 29.74
C PRO A 70 -9.15 -21.64 29.24
N ASN A 71 -9.05 -21.84 27.93
CA ASN A 71 -8.03 -22.66 27.28
C ASN A 71 -6.92 -21.88 26.61
N GLY A 72 -6.93 -20.52 26.75
CA GLY A 72 -6.10 -19.66 25.93
C GLY A 72 -6.77 -19.31 24.59
N PHE A 73 -6.05 -18.57 23.72
CA PHE A 73 -6.57 -18.11 22.42
C PHE A 73 -5.47 -17.80 21.42
N ASP A 74 -5.84 -17.81 20.15
CA ASP A 74 -5.02 -17.32 19.05
C ASP A 74 -5.59 -15.99 18.55
N PRO A 75 -4.94 -14.86 18.80
CA PRO A 75 -5.39 -13.58 18.23
C PRO A 75 -5.38 -13.63 16.70
N ILE A 76 -6.38 -13.02 16.08
CA ILE A 76 -6.49 -12.93 14.63
C ILE A 76 -6.33 -11.47 14.23
N ILE A 77 -5.30 -11.17 13.43
CA ILE A 77 -5.08 -9.87 12.83
C ILE A 77 -5.78 -9.87 11.48
N SER A 78 -6.86 -9.08 11.37
CA SER A 78 -7.64 -8.92 10.14
C SER A 78 -7.24 -7.62 9.47
N ALA A 79 -6.75 -7.68 8.24
CA ALA A 79 -6.43 -6.51 7.44
C ALA A 79 -7.46 -6.32 6.32
N LYS A 80 -8.08 -5.13 6.28
CA LYS A 80 -8.90 -4.69 5.14
C LYS A 80 -8.10 -3.70 4.32
N ILE A 81 -7.82 -4.07 3.07
CA ILE A 81 -7.00 -3.28 2.16
C ILE A 81 -7.87 -2.79 1.01
N HIS A 82 -7.77 -1.51 0.73
CA HIS A 82 -8.44 -0.87 -0.40
C HIS A 82 -7.41 -0.17 -1.26
N ASP A 83 -7.36 -0.58 -2.53
CA ASP A 83 -6.54 0.03 -3.56
C ASP A 83 -7.43 0.68 -4.61
N VAL A 84 -7.08 1.89 -4.98
CA VAL A 84 -7.68 2.61 -6.11
C VAL A 84 -6.54 3.22 -6.91
N ALA A 85 -6.54 3.03 -8.21
CA ALA A 85 -5.62 3.73 -9.10
C ALA A 85 -6.33 4.06 -10.41
N SER A 86 -6.09 5.27 -10.92
CA SER A 86 -6.60 5.71 -12.21
C SER A 86 -5.61 6.64 -12.89
N THR A 87 -5.35 6.37 -14.16
CA THR A 87 -4.57 7.24 -15.04
C THR A 87 -5.47 7.77 -16.13
N VAL A 88 -5.37 9.07 -16.38
CA VAL A 88 -5.97 9.72 -17.54
C VAL A 88 -4.87 10.47 -18.26
N GLY A 89 -4.81 10.34 -19.57
CA GLY A 89 -3.80 11.01 -20.38
C GLY A 89 -4.27 11.33 -21.77
N ILE A 90 -3.52 12.20 -22.41
CA ILE A 90 -3.62 12.49 -23.85
C ILE A 90 -2.27 12.21 -24.48
N ARG A 91 -2.27 11.46 -25.57
CA ARG A 91 -1.06 11.14 -26.33
C ARG A 91 -1.28 11.33 -27.83
N GLY A 92 -0.21 11.62 -28.52
CA GLY A 92 -0.30 11.80 -29.97
C GLY A 92 0.98 12.33 -30.59
N GLU A 93 0.91 12.63 -31.88
CA GLU A 93 2.03 13.16 -32.66
C GLU A 93 1.80 14.61 -33.06
N TRP A 94 2.84 15.44 -32.86
CA TRP A 94 2.87 16.81 -33.33
C TRP A 94 4.27 17.13 -33.92
N LYS A 95 4.30 17.46 -35.20
CA LYS A 95 5.54 17.77 -35.93
C LYS A 95 6.64 16.70 -35.74
N SER A 96 6.25 15.42 -35.86
CA SER A 96 7.10 14.24 -35.63
C SER A 96 7.59 14.04 -34.18
N TRP A 97 7.08 14.78 -33.21
CA TRP A 97 7.23 14.49 -31.79
C TRP A 97 6.09 13.62 -31.31
N GLN A 98 6.43 12.50 -30.68
CA GLN A 98 5.46 11.74 -29.87
C GLN A 98 5.33 12.43 -28.54
N LEU A 99 4.12 12.82 -28.19
CA LEU A 99 3.82 13.56 -26.95
C LEU A 99 2.88 12.73 -26.07
N ASP A 100 3.11 12.76 -24.77
CA ASP A 100 2.21 12.17 -23.77
C ASP A 100 2.14 13.10 -22.56
N LEU A 101 0.92 13.44 -22.16
CA LEU A 101 0.63 14.16 -20.92
C LEU A 101 -0.38 13.33 -20.14
N SER A 102 -0.03 12.94 -18.92
CA SER A 102 -0.89 12.10 -18.08
C SER A 102 -0.94 12.56 -16.64
N ASN A 103 -2.03 12.20 -15.97
CA ASN A 103 -2.20 12.29 -14.54
C ASN A 103 -2.58 10.91 -13.99
N THR A 104 -1.84 10.44 -13.03
CA THR A 104 -2.12 9.22 -12.27
C THR A 104 -2.46 9.58 -10.83
N TYR A 105 -3.62 9.11 -10.38
CA TYR A 105 -4.03 9.18 -8.98
C TYR A 105 -4.13 7.78 -8.40
N GLY A 106 -3.58 7.58 -7.20
CA GLY A 106 -3.61 6.30 -6.52
C GLY A 106 -3.78 6.45 -5.01
N ILE A 107 -4.50 5.50 -4.41
CA ILE A 107 -4.66 5.34 -2.96
C ILE A 107 -4.47 3.87 -2.62
N ASN A 108 -3.66 3.61 -1.59
CA ASN A 108 -3.59 2.34 -0.88
C ASN A 108 -3.93 2.60 0.59
N LYS A 109 -4.95 1.92 1.12
CA LYS A 109 -5.41 2.06 2.51
C LYS A 109 -5.44 0.72 3.19
N PHE A 110 -4.75 0.61 4.33
CA PHE A 110 -4.83 -0.51 5.26
C PHE A 110 -5.63 -0.11 6.50
N HIS A 111 -6.58 -0.96 6.88
CA HIS A 111 -7.33 -0.84 8.11
C HIS A 111 -7.27 -2.18 8.85
N PHE A 112 -6.79 -2.17 10.09
CA PHE A 112 -6.58 -3.35 10.90
C PHE A 112 -7.68 -3.50 11.96
N PHE A 113 -8.10 -4.74 12.12
CA PHE A 113 -8.93 -5.20 13.23
C PHE A 113 -8.20 -6.35 13.91
N VAL A 114 -8.42 -6.51 15.20
CA VAL A 114 -7.88 -7.65 15.92
C VAL A 114 -9.05 -8.37 16.55
N ASN A 115 -9.23 -9.63 16.17
CA ASN A 115 -10.33 -10.48 16.57
C ASN A 115 -9.83 -11.63 17.42
N ASN A 116 -10.75 -12.33 18.12
CA ASN A 116 -10.42 -13.43 19.03
C ASN A 116 -9.28 -13.05 19.98
N THR A 117 -9.39 -11.89 20.62
CA THR A 117 -8.35 -11.28 21.43
C THR A 117 -8.95 -10.62 22.68
N LEU A 118 -8.12 -9.97 23.48
CA LEU A 118 -8.52 -9.15 24.60
C LEU A 118 -7.45 -8.13 24.96
N ASN A 119 -7.81 -7.12 25.76
CA ASN A 119 -6.89 -6.21 26.42
C ASN A 119 -6.87 -6.55 27.93
N THR A 120 -5.81 -7.21 28.40
CA THR A 120 -5.71 -7.67 29.81
C THR A 120 -5.83 -6.55 30.80
N SER A 121 -5.36 -5.35 30.49
CA SER A 121 -5.48 -4.18 31.37
C SER A 121 -6.91 -3.65 31.51
N PHE A 122 -7.82 -4.06 30.61
CA PHE A 122 -9.25 -3.73 30.69
C PHE A 122 -10.02 -4.64 31.67
N GLY A 123 -9.43 -5.78 32.04
CA GLY A 123 -10.02 -6.76 32.96
C GLY A 123 -11.14 -7.57 32.32
N LEU A 124 -12.08 -8.06 33.16
CA LEU A 124 -13.16 -8.98 32.77
C LEU A 124 -14.12 -8.38 31.72
N ASN A 125 -14.19 -7.07 31.63
CA ASN A 125 -15.07 -6.36 30.68
C ASN A 125 -14.37 -6.11 29.32
N SER A 126 -13.18 -6.70 29.07
CA SER A 126 -12.48 -6.53 27.81
C SER A 126 -13.34 -7.00 26.63
N PRO A 127 -13.49 -6.18 25.59
CA PRO A 127 -13.94 -6.65 24.29
C PRO A 127 -13.04 -7.77 23.77
N THR A 128 -13.55 -8.57 22.84
CA THR A 128 -12.80 -9.65 22.16
C THR A 128 -12.50 -9.35 20.70
N SER A 129 -12.87 -8.15 20.25
CA SER A 129 -12.60 -7.62 18.92
C SER A 129 -12.37 -6.12 19.02
N PHE A 130 -11.40 -5.60 18.26
CA PHE A 130 -11.00 -4.20 18.33
C PHE A 130 -10.75 -3.63 16.92
N ASP A 131 -11.14 -2.37 16.72
CA ASP A 131 -10.62 -1.54 15.65
C ASP A 131 -9.22 -1.05 16.04
N ALA A 132 -8.21 -1.50 15.32
CA ALA A 132 -6.82 -1.17 15.62
C ALA A 132 -6.29 0.03 14.82
N GLY A 133 -7.15 0.70 14.01
CA GLY A 133 -6.75 1.80 13.16
C GLY A 133 -5.99 1.34 11.91
N GLY A 134 -5.16 2.22 11.35
CA GLY A 134 -4.46 1.87 10.12
C GLY A 134 -3.66 3.01 9.50
N PHE A 135 -3.33 2.84 8.23
CA PHE A 135 -2.59 3.85 7.47
C PHE A 135 -3.06 3.92 6.01
N GLN A 136 -2.71 5.01 5.37
CA GLN A 136 -3.04 5.26 3.97
C GLN A 136 -1.90 6.02 3.29
N LEU A 137 -1.54 5.56 2.10
CA LEU A 137 -0.71 6.31 1.16
C LEU A 137 -1.58 6.76 -0.02
N GLY A 138 -1.59 8.05 -0.32
CA GLY A 138 -2.19 8.63 -1.51
C GLY A 138 -1.11 9.27 -2.37
N GLN A 139 -1.26 9.19 -3.69
CA GLN A 139 -0.32 9.73 -4.66
C GLN A 139 -1.06 10.40 -5.81
N ASN A 140 -0.57 11.56 -6.25
CA ASN A 140 -0.97 12.18 -7.51
C ASN A 140 0.29 12.52 -8.30
N VAL A 141 0.36 12.03 -9.53
CA VAL A 141 1.54 12.18 -10.39
C VAL A 141 1.11 12.74 -11.73
N VAL A 142 1.69 13.86 -12.13
CA VAL A 142 1.56 14.43 -13.47
C VAL A 142 2.85 14.17 -14.22
N ASN A 143 2.75 13.56 -15.40
CA ASN A 143 3.86 13.28 -16.28
C ASN A 143 3.67 13.96 -17.62
N PHE A 144 4.76 14.54 -18.13
CA PHE A 144 4.88 14.97 -19.51
C PHE A 144 6.08 14.27 -20.14
N ASN A 145 5.89 13.66 -21.31
CA ASN A 145 6.94 12.99 -22.07
C ASN A 145 6.88 13.43 -23.54
N ALA A 146 8.04 13.62 -24.13
CA ALA A 146 8.20 13.92 -25.54
C ALA A 146 9.37 13.12 -26.11
N SER A 147 9.18 12.51 -27.28
CA SER A 147 10.25 11.80 -27.98
C SER A 147 10.18 12.01 -29.48
N ARG A 148 11.34 11.94 -30.14
CA ARG A 148 11.43 12.06 -31.59
C ARG A 148 12.57 11.23 -32.14
N LEU A 149 12.26 10.45 -33.18
CA LEU A 149 13.21 9.68 -33.94
C LEU A 149 13.69 10.47 -35.17
N TYR A 150 15.00 10.72 -35.25
CA TYR A 150 15.69 11.31 -36.38
C TYR A 150 16.32 10.20 -37.23
N LYS A 151 15.63 9.78 -38.30
CA LYS A 151 16.05 8.66 -39.17
C LYS A 151 17.29 8.93 -40.01
N ASN A 152 17.69 10.20 -40.17
CA ASN A 152 18.80 10.62 -41.03
C ASN A 152 20.07 10.96 -40.24
N ILE A 153 20.11 10.67 -38.94
CA ILE A 153 21.26 10.85 -38.07
C ILE A 153 21.73 9.47 -37.66
N PHE A 154 22.95 9.07 -38.05
CA PHE A 154 23.46 7.70 -37.95
C PHE A 154 22.52 6.71 -38.66
N GLU A 155 22.32 5.51 -38.13
CA GLU A 155 21.26 4.57 -38.53
C GLU A 155 19.91 4.90 -37.87
N GLY A 156 19.92 5.84 -36.89
CA GLY A 156 18.78 6.37 -36.16
C GLY A 156 19.19 7.05 -34.85
N LEU A 157 18.61 8.21 -34.56
CA LEU A 157 18.80 8.89 -33.28
C LEU A 157 17.43 9.17 -32.67
N ASN A 158 17.16 8.59 -31.53
CA ASN A 158 15.97 8.92 -30.73
C ASN A 158 16.36 9.87 -29.59
N ILE A 159 15.65 11.00 -29.50
CA ILE A 159 15.77 11.95 -28.38
C ILE A 159 14.47 11.93 -27.62
N ALA A 160 14.54 11.77 -26.29
CA ALA A 160 13.40 11.88 -25.41
C ALA A 160 13.70 12.84 -24.25
N PHE A 161 12.68 13.53 -23.78
CA PHE A 161 12.73 14.31 -22.54
C PHE A 161 11.38 14.32 -21.87
N GLY A 162 11.36 14.56 -20.58
CA GLY A 162 10.13 14.65 -19.84
C GLY A 162 10.29 15.29 -18.49
N ALA A 163 9.14 15.53 -17.88
CA ALA A 163 9.03 16.09 -16.54
C ALA A 163 7.95 15.37 -15.75
N GLU A 164 8.16 15.23 -14.47
CA GLU A 164 7.24 14.64 -13.50
C GLU A 164 7.03 15.60 -12.34
N TYR A 165 5.78 15.75 -11.93
CA TYR A 165 5.44 16.34 -10.65
C TYR A 165 4.62 15.34 -9.85
N ARG A 166 5.09 15.02 -8.64
CA ARG A 166 4.48 14.04 -7.74
C ARG A 166 4.13 14.71 -6.43
N ASN A 167 2.91 14.48 -5.97
CA ASN A 167 2.48 14.79 -4.62
C ASN A 167 2.06 13.50 -3.91
N GLU A 168 2.63 13.26 -2.73
CA GLU A 168 2.35 12.09 -1.90
C GLU A 168 1.79 12.55 -0.57
N ARG A 169 0.84 11.78 -0.05
CA ARG A 169 0.24 12.01 1.26
C ARG A 169 0.18 10.72 2.04
N TYR A 170 0.84 10.69 3.19
CA TYR A 170 0.81 9.57 4.11
C TYR A 170 0.01 9.93 5.35
N LYS A 171 -0.90 9.04 5.74
CA LYS A 171 -1.75 9.17 6.93
C LYS A 171 -1.63 7.91 7.77
N VAL A 172 -1.58 8.11 9.09
CA VAL A 172 -1.84 7.08 10.10
C VAL A 172 -3.03 7.56 10.91
N PHE A 173 -4.00 6.68 11.13
CA PHE A 173 -5.18 6.97 11.93
C PHE A 173 -5.28 5.99 13.10
N GLU A 174 -5.71 6.51 14.23
CA GLU A 174 -5.82 5.75 15.48
C GLU A 174 -6.89 4.68 15.42
N GLY A 175 -6.71 3.63 16.23
CA GLY A 175 -7.72 2.67 16.56
C GLY A 175 -8.60 3.16 17.73
N GLU A 176 -9.60 2.36 18.07
CA GLU A 176 -10.42 2.66 19.26
C GLU A 176 -9.57 2.61 20.54
N PRO A 177 -9.90 3.42 21.57
CA PRO A 177 -9.09 3.49 22.79
C PRO A 177 -8.85 2.15 23.48
N SER A 178 -9.82 1.25 23.44
CA SER A 178 -9.70 -0.09 24.00
C SER A 178 -8.65 -0.97 23.32
N SER A 179 -8.30 -0.65 22.06
CA SER A 179 -7.30 -1.41 21.29
C SER A 179 -5.87 -1.10 21.68
N TRP A 180 -5.58 0.10 22.20
CA TRP A 180 -4.19 0.55 22.47
C TRP A 180 -3.96 1.04 23.90
N LYS A 181 -5.01 1.50 24.61
CA LYS A 181 -4.85 2.12 25.93
C LYS A 181 -4.57 1.07 26.99
N ASN A 182 -3.65 1.40 27.92
CA ASN A 182 -3.43 0.66 29.14
C ASN A 182 -4.31 1.25 30.26
N TYR A 183 -5.21 0.44 30.79
CA TYR A 183 -6.15 0.81 31.87
C TYR A 183 -5.65 0.37 33.27
N ASP A 184 -4.70 -0.59 33.32
CA ASP A 184 -4.06 -1.10 34.52
C ASP A 184 -2.60 -1.35 34.23
N THR A 185 -1.71 -0.48 34.75
CA THR A 185 -0.27 -0.53 34.48
C THR A 185 0.46 -1.75 35.06
N THR A 186 -0.23 -2.54 35.89
CA THR A 186 0.30 -3.82 36.40
C THR A 186 0.15 -4.96 35.38
N LYS A 187 -0.57 -4.71 34.28
CA LYS A 187 -0.87 -5.70 33.22
C LYS A 187 -0.44 -5.18 31.85
N PRO A 188 -0.21 -6.09 30.90
CA PRO A 188 0.00 -5.71 29.52
C PRO A 188 -1.22 -4.96 28.94
N GLY A 189 -0.98 -3.78 28.38
CA GLY A 189 -2.03 -2.96 27.74
C GLY A 189 -2.17 -3.21 26.25
N GLY A 190 -3.33 -2.85 25.71
CA GLY A 190 -3.66 -2.99 24.30
C GLY A 190 -4.13 -4.39 23.91
N ALA A 191 -4.72 -4.49 22.71
CA ALA A 191 -5.19 -5.74 22.15
C ALA A 191 -4.03 -6.72 21.93
N GLN A 192 -4.22 -7.97 22.31
CA GLN A 192 -3.20 -9.00 22.16
C GLN A 192 -3.09 -9.41 20.68
N GLY A 193 -1.85 -9.64 20.24
CA GLY A 193 -1.52 -9.90 18.83
C GLY A 193 -1.04 -8.66 18.10
N PHE A 194 -1.85 -7.60 18.09
CA PHE A 194 -1.50 -6.31 17.51
C PHE A 194 -2.21 -5.19 18.29
N PRO A 195 -1.52 -4.44 19.15
CA PRO A 195 -2.11 -3.27 19.79
C PRO A 195 -2.40 -2.19 18.74
N GLY A 196 -3.57 -1.55 18.85
CA GLY A 196 -3.99 -0.51 17.92
C GLY A 196 -3.06 0.70 17.90
N PHE A 197 -3.10 1.45 16.79
CA PHE A 197 -2.44 2.75 16.71
C PHE A 197 -3.04 3.71 17.73
N SER A 198 -2.19 4.32 18.54
CA SER A 198 -2.58 5.31 19.53
C SER A 198 -2.62 6.73 18.93
N PRO A 199 -3.22 7.74 19.60
CA PRO A 199 -3.14 9.13 19.18
C PRO A 199 -1.72 9.64 18.92
N ALA A 200 -0.73 9.11 19.63
CA ALA A 200 0.69 9.46 19.43
C ALA A 200 1.24 8.99 18.07
N ASN A 201 0.60 8.00 17.45
CA ASN A 201 0.98 7.50 16.13
C ASN A 201 0.30 8.27 14.99
N VAL A 202 -0.72 9.10 15.29
CA VAL A 202 -1.48 9.81 14.25
C VAL A 202 -0.57 10.73 13.46
N LEU A 203 -0.62 10.55 12.15
CA LEU A 203 0.20 11.29 11.21
C LEU A 203 -0.63 11.68 10.00
N ASN A 204 -0.42 12.89 9.50
CA ASN A 204 -0.96 13.35 8.21
C ASN A 204 0.07 14.29 7.60
N ARG A 205 0.89 13.76 6.72
CA ARG A 205 1.99 14.48 6.08
C ARG A 205 1.93 14.31 4.57
N SER A 206 2.34 15.37 3.88
CA SER A 206 2.49 15.36 2.43
C SER A 206 3.88 15.86 2.05
N ARG A 207 4.36 15.39 0.92
CA ARG A 207 5.56 15.88 0.27
C ARG A 207 5.32 15.99 -1.23
N SER A 208 6.08 16.85 -1.89
CA SER A 208 6.08 16.97 -3.34
C SER A 208 7.50 16.73 -3.87
N ASN A 209 7.55 16.18 -5.07
CA ASN A 209 8.77 15.99 -5.81
C ASN A 209 8.56 16.53 -7.24
N ALA A 210 9.57 17.16 -7.80
CA ALA A 210 9.62 17.54 -9.19
C ALA A 210 10.88 16.94 -9.83
N GLY A 211 10.72 16.29 -10.97
CA GLY A 211 11.81 15.69 -11.72
C GLY A 211 11.75 16.06 -13.21
N ALA A 212 12.90 16.05 -13.86
CA ALA A 212 13.02 16.16 -15.30
C ALA A 212 14.12 15.24 -15.82
N TYR A 213 13.97 14.75 -17.04
CA TYR A 213 14.97 13.90 -17.67
C TYR A 213 15.19 14.25 -19.13
N VAL A 214 16.34 13.86 -19.63
CA VAL A 214 16.68 13.82 -21.05
C VAL A 214 17.35 12.48 -21.35
N ASP A 215 17.03 11.92 -22.50
CA ASP A 215 17.55 10.65 -22.98
C ASP A 215 17.91 10.78 -24.47
N ALA A 216 19.02 10.18 -24.87
CA ALA A 216 19.45 10.09 -26.25
C ALA A 216 19.93 8.67 -26.54
N GLU A 217 19.29 8.02 -27.50
CA GLU A 217 19.63 6.69 -27.97
C GLU A 217 20.00 6.76 -29.45
N ALA A 218 21.21 6.34 -29.81
CA ALA A 218 21.74 6.40 -31.15
C ALA A 218 22.15 5.02 -31.68
N ASP A 219 21.55 4.60 -32.79
CA ASP A 219 22.03 3.50 -33.61
C ASP A 219 23.21 4.02 -34.44
N ILE A 220 24.44 3.96 -33.88
CA ILE A 220 25.64 4.44 -34.53
C ILE A 220 25.92 3.65 -35.81
N SER A 221 25.62 2.34 -35.75
CA SER A 221 25.71 1.42 -36.87
C SER A 221 24.76 0.25 -36.65
N LYS A 222 24.58 -0.62 -37.66
CA LYS A 222 23.71 -1.84 -37.53
C LYS A 222 24.09 -2.79 -36.39
N SER A 223 25.28 -2.65 -35.82
CA SER A 223 25.78 -3.50 -34.74
C SER A 223 26.12 -2.74 -33.44
N LEU A 224 25.97 -1.43 -33.41
CA LEU A 224 26.32 -0.60 -32.26
C LEU A 224 25.23 0.41 -31.97
N LEU A 225 24.55 0.19 -30.81
CA LEU A 225 23.64 1.12 -30.20
C LEU A 225 24.28 1.74 -28.97
N VAL A 226 24.16 3.06 -28.80
CA VAL A 226 24.65 3.81 -27.64
C VAL A 226 23.49 4.60 -27.06
N ASN A 227 23.29 4.50 -25.74
CA ASN A 227 22.30 5.27 -25.00
C ASN A 227 22.97 6.09 -23.90
N ALA A 228 22.51 7.32 -23.70
CA ALA A 228 22.90 8.19 -22.59
C ALA A 228 21.67 8.90 -22.04
N SER A 229 21.49 8.86 -20.72
CA SER A 229 20.39 9.51 -20.04
C SER A 229 20.83 10.28 -18.80
N LEU A 230 20.12 11.36 -18.51
CA LEU A 230 20.31 12.19 -17.32
C LEU A 230 18.94 12.49 -16.71
N ARG A 231 18.83 12.33 -15.39
CA ARG A 231 17.64 12.70 -14.62
C ARG A 231 18.02 13.58 -13.43
N PHE A 232 17.23 14.61 -13.21
CA PHE A 232 17.30 15.49 -12.04
C PHE A 232 16.01 15.35 -11.24
N GLU A 233 16.12 15.31 -9.92
CA GLU A 233 14.98 15.30 -9.00
C GLU A 233 15.21 16.25 -7.83
N ASN A 234 14.13 16.88 -7.37
CA ASN A 234 14.09 17.76 -6.19
C ASN A 234 12.93 17.34 -5.29
N TYR A 235 13.24 17.06 -4.00
CA TYR A 235 12.29 16.65 -2.96
C TYR A 235 11.97 17.78 -2.02
#